data_a83462f5ce29f5f1f9dcd4612c19da1a
#
_entry.id   a83462f5ce29f5f1f9dcd4612c19da1a
#
_cell.length_a   1.000
_cell.length_b   1.000
_cell.length_c   1.000
_cell.angle_alpha   90.00
_cell.angle_beta   90.00
_cell.angle_gamma   90.00
#
_symmetry.space_group_name_H-M   'P 1'
#
loop_
_entity.id
_entity.type
_entity.pdbx_description
1 polymer ?
#
loop_
_entity_poly.entity_id
_entity_poly.type
_entity_poly.pdbx_seq_one_letter_code
_entity_poly.pdbx_strand_id
1 'polypeptide(L)'
;EGRIVNSVQVIQRKLRKFGIAFLALLALGACGQKGQTAESKAESGKLKVTVTTTFLQDMTEQLAGDYTDIALVIPAGEDPHSYEAKPEDREKFKSADLVLYHGLHFEGHMTELLEAVNGHAVTASFDQNDILSADSSMGLAANAADPHFWFDVKLYEKACDEAAKALSEKIPAHEKEIQANLKAYQEKLEALDAEIRTTLAEIPAESRILVTPHDAFHYFSRRYGIEVKAPQGVSTDAELSTNDMAETADFIVAHKIKAIFAESTTDPARMEKLKESCAARGFAVEVVSGGSDELYSDSLAQKGEDGDTYITMVEHNVKLIAAHLK
;
A
#
# COMPACT_ATOMS: atom_id res chain seq x y z
N GLU A 1 28.34 27.21 55.30
CA GLU A 1 29.37 28.23 54.98
C GLU A 1 29.67 28.10 53.50
N GLY A 2 29.37 29.00 52.69
CA GLY A 2 29.34 30.44 52.68
C GLY A 2 29.50 30.84 51.26
N ARG A 3 28.50 31.51 50.75
CA ARG A 3 28.50 32.88 50.21
C ARG A 3 29.14 33.04 48.82
N ILE A 4 28.34 33.50 47.93
CA ILE A 4 27.85 34.89 47.57
C ILE A 4 28.52 35.31 46.24
N VAL A 5 27.79 35.52 45.17
CA VAL A 5 27.03 36.68 44.70
C VAL A 5 27.75 37.54 43.62
N ASN A 6 27.01 37.80 42.58
CA ASN A 6 26.94 39.08 41.75
C ASN A 6 28.12 39.41 40.81
N SER A 7 27.92 39.94 39.68
CA SER A 7 27.05 41.03 39.17
C SER A 7 27.26 41.10 37.65
N VAL A 8 26.25 41.20 36.81
CA VAL A 8 25.50 42.36 36.31
C VAL A 8 26.37 43.63 36.01
N GLN A 9 26.32 44.04 34.81
CA GLN A 9 26.18 45.37 34.24
C GLN A 9 26.92 45.54 32.91
N VAL A 10 26.17 45.64 31.77
CA VAL A 10 25.62 46.91 31.22
C VAL A 10 26.69 48.00 30.96
N ILE A 11 26.78 48.43 29.72
CA ILE A 11 26.91 49.83 29.23
C ILE A 11 26.94 49.79 27.69
N GLN A 12 25.92 50.12 27.11
CA GLN A 12 25.40 51.15 26.21
C GLN A 12 26.37 52.23 25.68
N ARG A 13 26.04 52.62 24.42
CA ARG A 13 26.23 53.94 23.75
C ARG A 13 27.55 54.11 22.95
N LYS A 14 27.49 54.55 21.71
CA LYS A 14 26.92 55.79 21.16
C LYS A 14 26.91 55.83 19.62
N LEU A 15 25.83 56.37 19.13
CA LEU A 15 25.58 56.98 17.82
C LEU A 15 26.64 57.98 17.31
N ARG A 16 26.72 58.14 15.99
CA ARG A 16 26.76 59.42 15.19
C ARG A 16 26.93 59.07 13.72
N LYS A 17 25.93 59.25 12.87
CA LYS A 17 25.40 60.44 12.16
C LYS A 17 26.37 61.09 11.18
N PHE A 18 25.83 61.29 9.95
CA PHE A 18 26.11 62.20 8.84
C PHE A 18 26.54 61.43 7.58
N GLY A 19 26.01 61.68 6.40
CA GLY A 19 25.13 62.74 5.88
C GLY A 19 24.84 62.50 4.39
N ILE A 20 23.87 63.15 3.97
CA ILE A 20 23.16 63.27 2.71
C ILE A 20 24.08 63.68 1.52
N ALA A 21 23.83 63.15 0.31
CA ALA A 21 23.77 63.97 -0.90
C ALA A 21 23.07 63.25 -2.05
N PHE A 22 22.05 63.87 -2.52
CA PHE A 22 21.23 63.78 -3.71
C PHE A 22 22.06 63.96 -5.00
N LEU A 23 21.76 63.19 -6.06
CA LEU A 23 21.63 63.72 -7.42
C LEU A 23 20.81 62.80 -8.33
N ALA A 24 19.72 63.32 -8.79
CA ALA A 24 18.92 62.79 -9.87
C ALA A 24 19.54 63.16 -11.23
N LEU A 25 19.52 62.23 -12.20
CA LEU A 25 19.54 62.58 -13.60
C LEU A 25 18.68 61.61 -14.41
N LEU A 26 17.64 62.17 -15.00
CA LEU A 26 16.81 61.57 -16.05
C LEU A 26 17.63 61.47 -17.35
N ALA A 27 17.50 60.31 -18.03
CA ALA A 27 17.65 60.25 -19.48
C ALA A 27 16.69 59.19 -20.04
N LEU A 28 15.77 59.65 -20.86
CA LEU A 28 14.90 58.90 -21.75
C LEU A 28 15.71 58.24 -22.88
N GLY A 29 15.30 57.05 -23.27
CA GLY A 29 15.68 56.58 -24.60
C GLY A 29 15.50 55.07 -24.87
N ALA A 30 14.49 54.76 -25.68
CA ALA A 30 14.45 53.71 -26.67
C ALA A 30 13.85 52.32 -26.29
N CYS A 31 12.70 52.07 -26.91
CA CYS A 31 12.07 50.77 -27.16
C CYS A 31 13.04 49.67 -27.56
N GLY A 32 12.93 48.54 -26.82
CA GLY A 32 13.46 47.25 -27.20
C GLY A 32 12.58 46.17 -26.61
N GLN A 33 11.66 45.71 -27.43
CA GLN A 33 10.80 44.58 -27.16
C GLN A 33 11.67 43.33 -27.00
N LYS A 34 11.92 42.89 -25.78
CA LYS A 34 12.47 41.57 -25.50
C LYS A 34 11.46 40.80 -24.73
N GLY A 35 11.20 39.59 -25.27
CA GLY A 35 10.23 38.63 -24.78
C GLY A 35 10.29 38.47 -23.25
N GLN A 36 9.16 38.57 -22.66
CA GLN A 36 8.88 38.03 -21.32
C GLN A 36 9.13 36.55 -21.38
N THR A 37 10.29 36.11 -20.96
CA THR A 37 10.39 34.76 -20.38
C THR A 37 9.46 34.80 -19.19
N ALA A 38 8.37 34.06 -19.28
CA ALA A 38 7.54 33.73 -18.15
C ALA A 38 8.44 32.97 -17.17
N GLU A 39 8.99 33.68 -16.19
CA GLU A 39 9.39 33.05 -14.94
C GLU A 39 8.12 32.44 -14.38
N SER A 40 7.95 31.12 -14.58
CA SER A 40 6.97 30.35 -13.86
C SER A 40 7.28 30.60 -12.38
N LYS A 41 6.40 31.29 -11.67
CA LYS A 41 6.33 31.20 -10.23
C LYS A 41 6.27 29.72 -9.92
N ALA A 42 7.37 29.15 -9.45
CA ALA A 42 7.34 27.88 -8.77
C ALA A 42 6.41 28.08 -7.57
N GLU A 43 5.19 27.60 -7.68
CA GLU A 43 4.36 27.36 -6.52
C GLU A 43 5.14 26.39 -5.65
N SER A 44 5.59 26.85 -4.49
CA SER A 44 6.34 26.07 -3.49
C SER A 44 5.41 25.11 -2.73
N GLY A 45 4.49 24.46 -3.41
CA GLY A 45 3.57 23.49 -2.85
C GLY A 45 3.97 22.07 -3.23
N LYS A 46 3.85 21.13 -2.29
CA LYS A 46 3.96 19.69 -2.57
C LYS A 46 2.85 19.24 -3.53
N LEU A 47 3.15 18.23 -4.36
CA LEU A 47 2.15 17.58 -5.22
C LEU A 47 1.06 16.92 -4.36
N LYS A 48 -0.20 17.24 -4.61
CA LYS A 48 -1.33 16.61 -3.93
C LYS A 48 -1.63 15.26 -4.58
N VAL A 49 -1.36 14.18 -3.87
CA VAL A 49 -1.60 12.81 -4.35
C VAL A 49 -2.69 12.18 -3.50
N THR A 50 -3.79 11.80 -4.14
CA THR A 50 -4.80 10.96 -3.49
C THR A 50 -4.57 9.51 -3.86
N VAL A 51 -4.48 8.67 -2.85
CA VAL A 51 -4.26 7.22 -2.99
C VAL A 51 -5.43 6.45 -2.40
N THR A 52 -5.80 5.35 -3.03
CA THR A 52 -6.97 4.56 -2.58
C THR A 52 -6.67 3.77 -1.33
N THR A 53 -5.48 3.19 -1.19
CA THR A 53 -5.16 2.21 -0.15
C THR A 53 -3.89 2.56 0.64
N THR A 54 -3.73 1.92 1.78
CA THR A 54 -2.52 2.02 2.61
C THR A 54 -1.27 1.52 1.89
N PHE A 55 -1.38 0.53 0.99
CA PHE A 55 -0.27 0.08 0.14
C PHE A 55 0.27 1.21 -0.74
N LEU A 56 -0.62 1.95 -1.39
CA LEU A 56 -0.25 3.06 -2.27
C LEU A 56 0.21 4.28 -1.48
N GLN A 57 -0.28 4.46 -0.25
CA GLN A 57 0.25 5.47 0.65
C GLN A 57 1.72 5.20 0.97
N ASP A 58 2.05 3.99 1.43
CA ASP A 58 3.45 3.59 1.69
C ASP A 58 4.30 3.69 0.42
N MET A 59 3.83 3.15 -0.72
CA MET A 59 4.52 3.23 -2.00
C MET A 59 4.86 4.68 -2.37
N THR A 60 3.91 5.59 -2.27
CA THR A 60 4.10 7.01 -2.59
C THR A 60 5.06 7.68 -1.61
N GLU A 61 4.96 7.37 -0.32
CA GLU A 61 5.90 7.84 0.71
C GLU A 61 7.33 7.40 0.42
N GLN A 62 7.54 6.12 0.03
CA GLN A 62 8.86 5.59 -0.32
C GLN A 62 9.46 6.25 -1.57
N LEU A 63 8.64 6.55 -2.57
CA LEU A 63 9.10 7.09 -3.85
C LEU A 63 9.28 8.61 -3.84
N ALA A 64 8.36 9.35 -3.22
CA ALA A 64 8.27 10.81 -3.34
C ALA A 64 7.73 11.52 -2.09
N GLY A 65 7.84 10.94 -0.89
CA GLY A 65 7.24 11.47 0.33
C GLY A 65 7.62 12.92 0.64
N ASP A 66 8.86 13.32 0.36
CA ASP A 66 9.32 14.69 0.60
C ASP A 66 8.67 15.73 -0.33
N TYR A 67 8.16 15.28 -1.48
CA TYR A 67 7.63 16.13 -2.56
C TYR A 67 6.12 16.06 -2.70
N THR A 68 5.45 15.24 -1.88
CA THR A 68 4.01 14.96 -1.98
C THR A 68 3.26 15.29 -0.70
N ASP A 69 1.99 15.66 -0.86
CA ASP A 69 0.99 15.75 0.20
C ASP A 69 -0.04 14.66 -0.09
N ILE A 70 -0.05 13.60 0.72
CA ILE A 70 -0.75 12.36 0.43
C ILE A 70 -2.07 12.30 1.20
N ALA A 71 -3.17 12.13 0.48
CA ALA A 71 -4.50 11.88 1.04
C ALA A 71 -4.90 10.42 0.82
N LEU A 72 -5.12 9.68 1.92
CA LEU A 72 -5.59 8.31 1.92
C LEU A 72 -7.13 8.27 1.88
N VAL A 73 -7.70 7.40 1.02
CA VAL A 73 -9.16 7.20 0.90
C VAL A 73 -9.64 6.09 1.82
N ILE A 74 -9.14 4.88 1.65
CA ILE A 74 -9.57 3.69 2.41
C ILE A 74 -8.66 3.54 3.63
N PRO A 75 -9.18 3.75 4.85
CA PRO A 75 -8.38 3.62 6.07
C PRO A 75 -7.84 2.20 6.27
N ALA A 76 -6.77 2.08 7.07
CA ALA A 76 -6.24 0.78 7.47
C ALA A 76 -7.32 -0.08 8.13
N GLY A 77 -7.40 -1.35 7.73
CA GLY A 77 -8.37 -2.33 8.23
C GLY A 77 -9.73 -2.32 7.54
N GLU A 78 -10.02 -1.33 6.68
CA GLU A 78 -11.22 -1.35 5.84
C GLU A 78 -10.97 -2.18 4.58
N ASP A 79 -12.03 -2.84 4.10
CA ASP A 79 -11.98 -3.73 2.95
C ASP A 79 -12.16 -2.97 1.62
N PRO A 80 -11.14 -2.92 0.73
CA PRO A 80 -11.23 -2.18 -0.52
C PRO A 80 -12.21 -2.74 -1.55
N HIS A 81 -12.50 -4.04 -1.51
CA HIS A 81 -13.43 -4.65 -2.46
C HIS A 81 -14.86 -4.11 -2.31
N SER A 82 -15.27 -3.84 -1.07
CA SER A 82 -16.62 -3.41 -0.71
C SER A 82 -16.72 -1.95 -0.25
N TYR A 83 -15.59 -1.23 -0.19
CA TYR A 83 -15.56 0.15 0.28
C TYR A 83 -16.32 1.09 -0.66
N GLU A 84 -17.25 1.84 -0.11
CA GLU A 84 -17.99 2.89 -0.81
C GLU A 84 -17.42 4.27 -0.47
N ALA A 85 -17.09 5.06 -1.52
CA ALA A 85 -16.54 6.39 -1.35
C ALA A 85 -17.53 7.32 -0.63
N LYS A 86 -17.09 7.89 0.49
CA LYS A 86 -17.82 8.86 1.28
C LYS A 86 -17.76 10.26 0.65
N PRO A 87 -18.63 11.21 1.04
CA PRO A 87 -18.57 12.58 0.52
C PRO A 87 -17.20 13.25 0.67
N GLU A 88 -16.53 13.05 1.81
CA GLU A 88 -15.16 13.56 2.06
C GLU A 88 -14.11 12.95 1.13
N ASP A 89 -14.27 11.69 0.71
CA ASP A 89 -13.36 11.05 -0.24
C ASP A 89 -13.47 11.66 -1.63
N ARG A 90 -14.69 12.03 -2.04
CA ARG A 90 -14.92 12.74 -3.30
C ARG A 90 -14.19 14.08 -3.34
N GLU A 91 -14.11 14.78 -2.22
CA GLU A 91 -13.34 16.04 -2.13
C GLU A 91 -11.83 15.79 -2.21
N LYS A 92 -11.32 14.69 -1.62
CA LYS A 92 -9.90 14.27 -1.80
C LYS A 92 -9.59 14.04 -3.27
N PHE A 93 -10.45 13.32 -3.99
CA PHE A 93 -10.25 13.07 -5.43
C PHE A 93 -10.29 14.36 -6.27
N LYS A 94 -11.21 15.27 -5.99
CA LYS A 94 -11.33 16.55 -6.72
C LYS A 94 -10.14 17.49 -6.51
N SER A 95 -9.54 17.45 -5.33
CA SER A 95 -8.42 18.33 -4.98
C SER A 95 -7.05 17.76 -5.35
N ALA A 96 -7.00 16.53 -5.85
CA ALA A 96 -5.76 15.85 -6.20
C ALA A 96 -5.18 16.34 -7.54
N ASP A 97 -3.86 16.47 -7.57
CA ASP A 97 -3.09 16.64 -8.81
C ASP A 97 -2.82 15.29 -9.50
N LEU A 98 -2.78 14.22 -8.69
CA LEU A 98 -2.62 12.83 -9.12
C LEU A 98 -3.46 11.92 -8.24
N VAL A 99 -4.19 11.00 -8.84
CA VAL A 99 -4.91 9.92 -8.15
C VAL A 99 -4.25 8.59 -8.52
N LEU A 100 -3.78 7.83 -7.53
CA LEU A 100 -3.24 6.48 -7.71
C LEU A 100 -4.20 5.44 -7.14
N TYR A 101 -4.43 4.36 -7.89
CA TYR A 101 -5.22 3.23 -7.45
C TYR A 101 -4.62 1.91 -7.97
N HIS A 102 -5.07 0.76 -7.43
CA HIS A 102 -4.52 -0.54 -7.82
C HIS A 102 -4.89 -0.92 -9.25
N GLY A 103 -6.15 -0.82 -9.61
CA GLY A 103 -6.69 -1.41 -10.83
C GLY A 103 -7.15 -2.86 -10.64
N LEU A 104 -7.41 -3.57 -11.74
CA LEU A 104 -7.88 -4.96 -11.74
C LEU A 104 -9.16 -5.18 -10.92
N HIS A 105 -10.01 -4.17 -10.80
CA HIS A 105 -11.23 -4.16 -9.99
C HIS A 105 -11.04 -4.36 -8.48
N PHE A 106 -9.84 -4.10 -7.94
CA PHE A 106 -9.61 -4.17 -6.51
C PHE A 106 -10.52 -3.19 -5.74
N GLU A 107 -10.60 -1.95 -6.22
CA GLU A 107 -11.51 -0.92 -5.70
C GLU A 107 -12.90 -1.02 -6.39
N GLY A 108 -13.56 -2.19 -6.28
CA GLY A 108 -14.70 -2.54 -7.12
C GLY A 108 -15.83 -1.50 -7.13
N HIS A 109 -16.25 -1.00 -5.96
CA HIS A 109 -17.33 -0.01 -5.81
C HIS A 109 -16.91 1.43 -6.19
N MET A 110 -15.64 1.68 -6.46
CA MET A 110 -15.12 3.00 -6.85
C MET A 110 -14.69 3.09 -8.32
N THR A 111 -14.83 2.03 -9.11
CA THR A 111 -14.33 1.97 -10.50
C THR A 111 -14.78 3.15 -11.34
N GLU A 112 -16.07 3.44 -11.37
CA GLU A 112 -16.63 4.57 -12.17
C GLU A 112 -16.09 5.94 -11.68
N LEU A 113 -15.93 6.10 -10.36
CA LEU A 113 -15.39 7.34 -9.79
C LEU A 113 -13.91 7.52 -10.16
N LEU A 114 -13.12 6.45 -10.09
CA LEU A 114 -11.69 6.47 -10.44
C LEU A 114 -11.48 6.78 -11.93
N GLU A 115 -12.33 6.24 -12.82
CA GLU A 115 -12.34 6.58 -14.23
C GLU A 115 -12.73 8.06 -14.47
N ALA A 116 -13.77 8.54 -13.76
CA ALA A 116 -14.25 9.91 -13.90
C ALA A 116 -13.22 10.97 -13.48
N VAL A 117 -12.32 10.63 -12.52
CA VAL A 117 -11.24 11.53 -12.08
C VAL A 117 -9.92 11.30 -12.82
N ASN A 118 -9.91 10.49 -13.87
CA ASN A 118 -8.71 10.09 -14.60
C ASN A 118 -7.63 9.52 -13.69
N GLY A 119 -8.04 8.63 -12.79
CA GLY A 119 -7.11 7.93 -11.90
C GLY A 119 -6.07 7.14 -12.68
N HIS A 120 -4.88 7.00 -12.11
CA HIS A 120 -3.78 6.24 -12.69
C HIS A 120 -3.63 4.91 -11.95
N ALA A 121 -3.90 3.80 -12.64
CA ALA A 121 -3.71 2.46 -12.07
C ALA A 121 -2.23 2.10 -12.04
N VAL A 122 -1.71 1.66 -10.89
CA VAL A 122 -0.31 1.21 -10.80
C VAL A 122 -0.05 -0.11 -11.53
N THR A 123 -1.13 -0.79 -11.96
CA THR A 123 -1.08 -1.99 -12.82
C THR A 123 -1.18 -1.68 -14.32
N ALA A 124 -1.16 -0.40 -14.72
CA ALA A 124 -1.32 0.00 -16.12
C ALA A 124 -0.25 -0.59 -17.07
N SER A 125 0.94 -0.90 -16.56
CA SER A 125 2.03 -1.52 -17.32
C SER A 125 2.04 -3.06 -17.29
N PHE A 126 1.09 -3.69 -16.59
CA PHE A 126 1.02 -5.16 -16.52
C PHE A 126 0.57 -5.75 -17.85
N ASP A 127 1.19 -6.85 -18.25
CA ASP A 127 0.76 -7.64 -19.38
C ASP A 127 -0.06 -8.89 -18.95
N GLN A 128 -0.55 -9.64 -19.92
CA GLN A 128 -1.39 -10.81 -19.64
C GLN A 128 -0.68 -11.92 -18.84
N ASN A 129 0.65 -11.99 -18.91
CA ASN A 129 1.40 -12.99 -18.15
C ASN A 129 1.60 -12.59 -16.68
N ASP A 130 1.51 -11.28 -16.40
CA ASP A 130 1.57 -10.77 -15.04
C ASP A 130 0.29 -11.12 -14.26
N ILE A 131 -0.86 -11.07 -14.93
CA ILE A 131 -2.18 -11.13 -14.32
C ILE A 131 -2.66 -12.58 -14.19
N LEU A 132 -3.06 -12.97 -12.98
CA LEU A 132 -3.78 -14.22 -12.75
C LEU A 132 -5.28 -14.02 -13.01
N SER A 133 -5.91 -15.01 -13.62
CA SER A 133 -7.36 -15.06 -13.73
C SER A 133 -7.95 -15.58 -12.42
N ALA A 134 -9.02 -14.96 -11.96
CA ALA A 134 -9.82 -15.50 -10.87
C ALA A 134 -10.46 -16.82 -11.30
N ASP A 135 -10.55 -17.77 -10.38
CA ASP A 135 -11.19 -19.06 -10.67
C ASP A 135 -12.70 -18.85 -10.91
N SER A 136 -13.16 -19.26 -12.08
CA SER A 136 -14.56 -19.16 -12.48
C SER A 136 -15.49 -20.01 -11.60
N SER A 137 -14.96 -21.00 -10.84
CA SER A 137 -15.72 -21.82 -9.91
C SER A 137 -16.28 -21.00 -8.73
N MET A 138 -15.73 -19.82 -8.48
CA MET A 138 -16.08 -18.96 -7.34
C MET A 138 -17.11 -17.87 -7.69
N GLY A 139 -17.86 -18.02 -8.78
CA GLY A 139 -18.95 -17.11 -9.14
C GLY A 139 -18.56 -15.80 -9.81
N LEU A 140 -17.30 -15.59 -10.11
CA LEU A 140 -16.83 -14.45 -10.89
C LEU A 140 -16.98 -14.72 -12.40
N ALA A 141 -17.13 -13.66 -13.18
CA ALA A 141 -17.15 -13.77 -14.63
C ALA A 141 -15.88 -14.49 -15.11
N ALA A 142 -16.03 -15.43 -16.05
CA ALA A 142 -14.90 -16.04 -16.71
C ALA A 142 -13.98 -14.92 -17.24
N ASN A 143 -12.70 -14.95 -16.87
CA ASN A 143 -11.68 -13.94 -17.16
C ASN A 143 -11.63 -12.71 -16.21
N ALA A 144 -12.31 -12.72 -15.06
CA ALA A 144 -12.03 -11.72 -14.04
C ALA A 144 -10.57 -11.83 -13.57
N ALA A 145 -9.90 -10.70 -13.42
CA ALA A 145 -8.52 -10.67 -12.94
C ALA A 145 -8.49 -10.84 -11.42
N ASP A 146 -7.47 -11.54 -10.91
CA ASP A 146 -7.12 -11.52 -9.51
C ASP A 146 -6.34 -10.22 -9.22
N PRO A 147 -6.81 -9.35 -8.32
CA PRO A 147 -6.17 -8.06 -8.08
C PRO A 147 -5.00 -8.09 -7.10
N HIS A 148 -4.75 -9.20 -6.38
CA HIS A 148 -3.82 -9.29 -5.24
C HIS A 148 -2.34 -9.44 -5.66
N PHE A 149 -1.91 -8.66 -6.66
CA PHE A 149 -0.57 -8.76 -7.27
C PHE A 149 0.57 -8.45 -6.28
N TRP A 150 0.32 -7.67 -5.23
CA TRP A 150 1.34 -7.27 -4.27
C TRP A 150 1.95 -8.42 -3.49
N PHE A 151 1.34 -9.59 -3.48
CA PHE A 151 1.91 -10.80 -2.92
C PHE A 151 2.96 -11.48 -3.81
N ASP A 152 3.17 -11.01 -5.01
CA ASP A 152 4.36 -11.25 -5.81
C ASP A 152 5.25 -9.99 -5.76
N VAL A 153 6.37 -10.06 -5.04
CA VAL A 153 7.27 -8.91 -4.84
C VAL A 153 7.74 -8.32 -6.18
N LYS A 154 7.92 -9.15 -7.21
CA LYS A 154 8.34 -8.66 -8.54
C LYS A 154 7.25 -7.89 -9.27
N LEU A 155 6.00 -8.25 -9.08
CA LEU A 155 4.89 -7.46 -9.60
C LEU A 155 4.70 -6.18 -8.79
N TYR A 156 4.95 -6.21 -7.48
CA TYR A 156 4.96 -5.00 -6.67
C TYR A 156 6.06 -4.02 -7.11
N GLU A 157 7.27 -4.51 -7.42
CA GLU A 157 8.33 -3.69 -8.02
C GLU A 157 7.87 -3.04 -9.33
N LYS A 158 7.21 -3.80 -10.21
CA LYS A 158 6.66 -3.29 -11.48
C LYS A 158 5.59 -2.21 -11.25
N ALA A 159 4.75 -2.37 -10.23
CA ALA A 159 3.80 -1.33 -9.83
C ALA A 159 4.50 -0.08 -9.28
N CYS A 160 5.62 -0.24 -8.55
CA CYS A 160 6.44 0.89 -8.11
C CYS A 160 7.06 1.65 -9.30
N ASP A 161 7.50 0.96 -10.35
CA ASP A 161 7.98 1.58 -11.59
C ASP A 161 6.90 2.47 -12.23
N GLU A 162 5.67 1.96 -12.31
CA GLU A 162 4.54 2.70 -12.88
C GLU A 162 4.15 3.92 -12.01
N ALA A 163 4.12 3.76 -10.69
CA ALA A 163 3.87 4.87 -9.76
C ALA A 163 4.97 5.94 -9.84
N ALA A 164 6.23 5.55 -9.89
CA ALA A 164 7.37 6.47 -10.02
C ALA A 164 7.32 7.26 -11.33
N LYS A 165 6.92 6.60 -12.42
CA LYS A 165 6.69 7.26 -13.72
C LYS A 165 5.60 8.32 -13.60
N ALA A 166 4.42 7.97 -13.06
CA ALA A 166 3.32 8.90 -12.91
C ALA A 166 3.68 10.10 -12.02
N LEU A 167 4.41 9.87 -10.93
CA LEU A 167 4.92 10.93 -10.06
C LEU A 167 5.93 11.83 -10.77
N SER A 168 6.89 11.25 -11.50
CA SER A 168 7.90 12.01 -12.25
C SER A 168 7.30 12.89 -13.34
N GLU A 169 6.26 12.44 -14.02
CA GLU A 169 5.51 13.22 -15.00
C GLU A 169 4.83 14.44 -14.38
N LYS A 170 4.39 14.35 -13.13
CA LYS A 170 3.74 15.47 -12.40
C LYS A 170 4.74 16.44 -11.78
N ILE A 171 5.88 15.96 -11.33
CA ILE A 171 6.94 16.77 -10.71
C ILE A 171 8.31 16.52 -11.36
N PRO A 172 8.49 16.87 -12.66
CA PRO A 172 9.69 16.54 -13.40
C PRO A 172 10.98 17.16 -12.82
N ALA A 173 10.85 18.22 -12.02
CA ALA A 173 11.99 18.81 -11.31
C ALA A 173 12.63 17.84 -10.30
N HIS A 174 11.88 16.84 -9.83
CA HIS A 174 12.30 15.84 -8.84
C HIS A 174 12.40 14.42 -9.41
N GLU A 175 12.39 14.28 -10.73
CA GLU A 175 12.48 12.96 -11.38
C GLU A 175 13.73 12.17 -10.95
N LYS A 176 14.88 12.83 -10.84
CA LYS A 176 16.14 12.17 -10.46
C LYS A 176 16.08 11.60 -9.04
N GLU A 177 15.51 12.35 -8.12
CA GLU A 177 15.33 11.94 -6.73
C GLU A 177 14.33 10.79 -6.63
N ILE A 178 13.22 10.86 -7.36
CA ILE A 178 12.20 9.77 -7.42
C ILE A 178 12.84 8.49 -7.96
N GLN A 179 13.62 8.57 -9.04
CA GLN A 179 14.31 7.41 -9.62
C GLN A 179 15.39 6.85 -8.68
N ALA A 180 16.09 7.68 -7.92
CA ALA A 180 17.05 7.24 -6.91
C ALA A 180 16.33 6.52 -5.75
N ASN A 181 15.19 7.06 -5.29
CA ASN A 181 14.36 6.44 -4.25
C ASN A 181 13.78 5.10 -4.73
N LEU A 182 13.27 5.05 -5.95
CA LEU A 182 12.77 3.81 -6.58
C LEU A 182 13.84 2.73 -6.56
N LYS A 183 15.06 3.04 -7.03
CA LYS A 183 16.17 2.09 -7.04
C LYS A 183 16.50 1.59 -5.64
N ALA A 184 16.61 2.50 -4.67
CA ALA A 184 16.90 2.14 -3.28
C ALA A 184 15.78 1.28 -2.66
N TYR A 185 14.52 1.54 -3.02
CA TYR A 185 13.39 0.74 -2.57
C TYR A 185 13.37 -0.64 -3.21
N GLN A 186 13.65 -0.74 -4.51
CA GLN A 186 13.77 -2.03 -5.22
C GLN A 186 14.88 -2.91 -4.63
N GLU A 187 16.01 -2.34 -4.22
CA GLU A 187 17.07 -3.10 -3.52
C GLU A 187 16.56 -3.72 -2.20
N LYS A 188 15.71 -3.02 -1.46
CA LYS A 188 15.05 -3.57 -0.26
C LYS A 188 14.01 -4.65 -0.60
N LEU A 189 13.27 -4.48 -1.69
CA LEU A 189 12.29 -5.46 -2.15
C LEU A 189 12.97 -6.76 -2.64
N GLU A 190 14.12 -6.66 -3.31
CA GLU A 190 14.94 -7.82 -3.66
C GLU A 190 15.41 -8.59 -2.43
N ALA A 191 15.85 -7.88 -1.39
CA ALA A 191 16.24 -8.49 -0.13
C ALA A 191 15.05 -9.19 0.56
N LEU A 192 13.87 -8.56 0.54
CA LEU A 192 12.63 -9.14 1.04
C LEU A 192 12.25 -10.42 0.30
N ASP A 193 12.33 -10.43 -1.05
CA ASP A 193 12.03 -11.63 -1.85
C ASP A 193 12.93 -12.80 -1.48
N ALA A 194 14.22 -12.55 -1.25
CA ALA A 194 15.17 -13.57 -0.79
C ALA A 194 14.86 -14.06 0.63
N GLU A 195 14.48 -13.17 1.53
CA GLU A 195 14.08 -13.53 2.91
C GLU A 195 12.83 -14.40 2.94
N ILE A 196 11.80 -14.06 2.14
CA ILE A 196 10.59 -14.86 2.00
C ILE A 196 10.93 -16.27 1.60
N ARG A 197 11.75 -16.46 0.55
CA ARG A 197 12.15 -17.79 0.08
C ARG A 197 12.87 -18.58 1.15
N THR A 198 13.77 -17.94 1.88
CA THR A 198 14.54 -18.59 2.95
C THR A 198 13.63 -19.03 4.09
N THR A 199 12.74 -18.15 4.54
CA THR A 199 11.82 -18.43 5.66
C THR A 199 10.83 -19.54 5.31
N LEU A 200 10.23 -19.49 4.11
CA LEU A 200 9.27 -20.49 3.67
C LEU A 200 9.91 -21.85 3.35
N ALA A 201 11.21 -21.88 3.03
CA ALA A 201 11.92 -23.13 2.82
C ALA A 201 12.05 -23.97 4.11
N GLU A 202 11.88 -23.36 5.28
CA GLU A 202 11.89 -24.06 6.56
C GLU A 202 10.58 -24.84 6.84
N ILE A 203 9.51 -24.56 6.10
CA ILE A 203 8.23 -25.29 6.22
C ILE A 203 8.35 -26.63 5.49
N PRO A 204 8.03 -27.76 6.12
CA PRO A 204 8.00 -29.08 5.46
C PRO A 204 7.10 -29.04 4.22
N ALA A 205 7.47 -29.74 3.16
CA ALA A 205 6.74 -29.68 1.89
C ALA A 205 5.27 -30.07 2.04
N GLU A 206 4.99 -31.08 2.87
CA GLU A 206 3.65 -31.56 3.19
C GLU A 206 2.79 -30.58 4.01
N SER A 207 3.44 -29.58 4.64
CA SER A 207 2.78 -28.55 5.44
C SER A 207 2.59 -27.22 4.69
N ARG A 208 3.04 -27.13 3.42
CA ARG A 208 2.96 -25.88 2.63
C ARG A 208 1.57 -25.65 2.04
N ILE A 209 0.56 -25.62 2.90
CA ILE A 209 -0.82 -25.32 2.54
C ILE A 209 -1.32 -24.21 3.45
N LEU A 210 -1.68 -23.07 2.86
CA LEU A 210 -2.20 -21.90 3.53
C LEU A 210 -3.71 -21.81 3.33
N VAL A 211 -4.48 -21.81 4.42
CA VAL A 211 -5.93 -21.63 4.40
C VAL A 211 -6.30 -20.29 4.99
N THR A 212 -7.02 -19.46 4.22
CA THR A 212 -7.40 -18.09 4.53
C THR A 212 -8.89 -17.86 4.30
N PRO A 213 -9.50 -16.76 4.77
CA PRO A 213 -10.91 -16.45 4.57
C PRO A 213 -11.32 -16.23 3.12
N HIS A 214 -10.47 -15.56 2.31
CA HIS A 214 -10.72 -15.34 0.89
C HIS A 214 -9.45 -15.56 0.05
N ASP A 215 -9.61 -15.66 -1.26
CA ASP A 215 -8.54 -16.00 -2.20
C ASP A 215 -7.65 -14.79 -2.55
N ALA A 216 -6.87 -14.32 -1.57
CA ALA A 216 -5.92 -13.21 -1.75
C ALA A 216 -4.49 -13.66 -2.05
N PHE A 217 -4.16 -14.94 -1.95
CA PHE A 217 -2.77 -15.41 -1.93
C PHE A 217 -2.34 -16.21 -3.16
N HIS A 218 -3.05 -16.16 -4.28
CA HIS A 218 -2.70 -16.91 -5.50
C HIS A 218 -1.38 -16.45 -6.12
N TYR A 219 -1.07 -15.14 -6.12
CA TYR A 219 0.23 -14.63 -6.58
C TYR A 219 1.36 -15.08 -5.66
N PHE A 220 1.10 -15.13 -4.34
CA PHE A 220 2.03 -15.68 -3.36
C PHE A 220 2.29 -17.17 -3.62
N SER A 221 1.24 -17.94 -3.85
CA SER A 221 1.30 -19.35 -4.24
C SER A 221 2.16 -19.56 -5.48
N ARG A 222 1.87 -18.81 -6.55
CA ARG A 222 2.61 -18.89 -7.82
C ARG A 222 4.11 -18.60 -7.64
N ARG A 223 4.44 -17.59 -6.83
CA ARG A 223 5.83 -17.16 -6.69
C ARG A 223 6.63 -18.00 -5.72
N TYR A 224 6.04 -18.43 -4.61
CA TYR A 224 6.75 -19.04 -3.49
C TYR A 224 6.45 -20.53 -3.27
N GLY A 225 5.53 -21.11 -4.03
CA GLY A 225 5.26 -22.56 -3.99
C GLY A 225 4.56 -23.02 -2.72
N ILE A 226 3.65 -22.20 -2.17
CA ILE A 226 2.71 -22.59 -1.11
C ILE A 226 1.34 -22.78 -1.75
N GLU A 227 0.70 -23.95 -1.53
CA GLU A 227 -0.67 -24.18 -1.94
C GLU A 227 -1.61 -23.30 -1.12
N VAL A 228 -2.64 -22.73 -1.74
CA VAL A 228 -3.62 -21.87 -1.06
C VAL A 228 -5.03 -22.38 -1.24
N LYS A 229 -5.84 -22.23 -0.20
CA LYS A 229 -7.26 -22.58 -0.21
C LYS A 229 -8.06 -21.58 0.62
N ALA A 230 -9.18 -21.12 0.09
CA ALA A 230 -10.11 -20.27 0.80
C ALA A 230 -11.57 -20.67 0.48
N PRO A 231 -12.51 -20.43 1.40
CA PRO A 231 -13.93 -20.66 1.14
C PRO A 231 -14.57 -19.55 0.30
N GLN A 232 -14.01 -18.35 0.27
CA GLN A 232 -14.49 -17.22 -0.55
C GLN A 232 -13.50 -16.91 -1.68
N GLY A 233 -14.02 -16.44 -2.83
CA GLY A 233 -13.21 -16.09 -3.98
C GLY A 233 -12.35 -14.83 -3.80
N VAL A 234 -11.79 -14.32 -4.90
CA VAL A 234 -10.87 -13.17 -4.91
C VAL A 234 -11.54 -11.84 -4.52
N SER A 235 -12.87 -11.75 -4.52
CA SER A 235 -13.60 -10.59 -4.03
C SER A 235 -14.39 -10.95 -2.78
N THR A 236 -14.21 -10.18 -1.73
CA THR A 236 -14.97 -10.30 -0.48
C THR A 236 -16.41 -9.81 -0.62
N ASP A 237 -16.74 -9.10 -1.68
CA ASP A 237 -18.08 -8.66 -2.05
C ASP A 237 -18.96 -9.84 -2.57
N ALA A 238 -18.32 -10.94 -2.98
CA ALA A 238 -19.03 -12.17 -3.37
C ALA A 238 -19.59 -12.89 -2.17
N GLU A 239 -20.79 -13.48 -2.32
CA GLU A 239 -21.41 -14.27 -1.27
C GLU A 239 -20.57 -15.52 -0.94
N LEU A 240 -20.43 -15.79 0.35
CA LEU A 240 -19.84 -17.00 0.87
C LEU A 240 -20.93 -18.06 1.05
N SER A 241 -20.92 -19.12 0.22
CA SER A 241 -21.92 -20.16 0.32
C SER A 241 -21.61 -21.18 1.42
N THR A 242 -22.67 -21.84 1.93
CA THR A 242 -22.52 -22.95 2.89
C THR A 242 -21.75 -24.12 2.27
N ASN A 243 -21.88 -24.31 0.95
CA ASN A 243 -21.17 -25.38 0.23
C ASN A 243 -19.66 -25.11 0.19
N ASP A 244 -19.24 -23.87 -0.08
CA ASP A 244 -17.81 -23.50 -0.13
C ASP A 244 -17.14 -23.69 1.23
N MET A 245 -17.87 -23.38 2.31
CA MET A 245 -17.41 -23.65 3.68
C MET A 245 -17.27 -25.15 3.95
N ALA A 246 -18.22 -25.96 3.49
CA ALA A 246 -18.16 -27.40 3.66
C ALA A 246 -17.03 -28.04 2.86
N GLU A 247 -16.85 -27.65 1.60
CA GLU A 247 -15.75 -28.11 0.74
C GLU A 247 -14.38 -27.73 1.31
N THR A 248 -14.25 -26.52 1.85
CA THR A 248 -13.01 -26.09 2.50
C THR A 248 -12.73 -26.89 3.77
N ALA A 249 -13.75 -27.19 4.58
CA ALA A 249 -13.59 -28.05 5.75
C ALA A 249 -13.19 -29.49 5.36
N ASP A 250 -13.79 -30.05 4.30
CA ASP A 250 -13.39 -31.35 3.77
C ASP A 250 -11.94 -31.37 3.29
N PHE A 251 -11.50 -30.30 2.63
CA PHE A 251 -10.11 -30.13 2.20
C PHE A 251 -9.15 -30.09 3.39
N ILE A 252 -9.47 -29.31 4.44
CA ILE A 252 -8.65 -29.21 5.67
C ILE A 252 -8.49 -30.59 6.32
N VAL A 253 -9.58 -31.33 6.45
CA VAL A 253 -9.59 -32.67 7.06
C VAL A 253 -8.77 -33.66 6.21
N ALA A 254 -8.98 -33.67 4.90
CA ALA A 254 -8.29 -34.57 3.98
C ALA A 254 -6.76 -34.34 3.97
N HIS A 255 -6.31 -33.10 4.05
CA HIS A 255 -4.89 -32.72 4.05
C HIS A 255 -4.29 -32.61 5.46
N LYS A 256 -5.10 -32.87 6.50
CA LYS A 256 -4.67 -32.80 7.92
C LYS A 256 -4.04 -31.45 8.29
N ILE A 257 -4.63 -30.35 7.80
CA ILE A 257 -4.15 -29.00 8.02
C ILE A 257 -4.39 -28.63 9.49
N LYS A 258 -3.32 -28.26 10.22
CA LYS A 258 -3.40 -28.03 11.67
C LYS A 258 -3.76 -26.58 12.03
N ALA A 259 -3.44 -25.63 11.17
CA ALA A 259 -3.66 -24.20 11.39
C ALA A 259 -4.32 -23.53 10.18
N ILE A 260 -5.28 -22.66 10.43
CA ILE A 260 -5.95 -21.79 9.46
C ILE A 260 -5.86 -20.35 9.98
N PHE A 261 -5.85 -19.38 9.10
CA PHE A 261 -5.47 -18.01 9.43
C PHE A 261 -6.64 -17.04 9.23
N ALA A 262 -6.86 -16.13 10.19
CA ALA A 262 -7.73 -14.99 10.02
C ALA A 262 -7.01 -13.87 9.25
N GLU A 263 -7.76 -12.95 8.67
CA GLU A 263 -7.29 -11.75 7.97
C GLU A 263 -7.83 -10.49 8.63
N SER A 264 -7.02 -9.44 8.68
CA SER A 264 -7.34 -8.18 9.35
C SER A 264 -8.53 -7.42 8.77
N THR A 265 -8.88 -7.67 7.49
CA THR A 265 -10.00 -7.02 6.78
C THR A 265 -11.26 -7.86 6.70
N THR A 266 -11.26 -9.07 7.29
CA THR A 266 -12.42 -9.98 7.27
C THR A 266 -12.95 -10.27 8.67
N ASP A 267 -14.22 -10.68 8.75
CA ASP A 267 -14.81 -11.07 10.03
C ASP A 267 -14.15 -12.36 10.56
N PRO A 268 -13.46 -12.32 11.71
CA PRO A 268 -12.80 -13.50 12.29
C PRO A 268 -13.77 -14.65 12.62
N ALA A 269 -15.05 -14.36 12.78
CA ALA A 269 -16.08 -15.38 12.99
C ALA A 269 -16.18 -16.39 11.82
N ARG A 270 -15.73 -16.01 10.62
CA ARG A 270 -15.68 -16.93 9.46
C ARG A 270 -14.74 -18.11 9.72
N MET A 271 -13.57 -17.86 10.25
CA MET A 271 -12.58 -18.90 10.54
C MET A 271 -13.00 -19.76 11.74
N GLU A 272 -13.67 -19.19 12.73
CA GLU A 272 -14.26 -19.98 13.83
C GLU A 272 -15.36 -20.94 13.33
N LYS A 273 -16.24 -20.50 12.42
CA LYS A 273 -17.22 -21.37 11.77
C LYS A 273 -16.56 -22.50 10.96
N LEU A 274 -15.45 -22.21 10.27
CA LEU A 274 -14.71 -23.22 9.54
C LEU A 274 -14.08 -24.25 10.49
N LYS A 275 -13.53 -23.81 11.61
CA LYS A 275 -13.05 -24.68 12.70
C LYS A 275 -14.17 -25.57 13.26
N GLU A 276 -15.36 -25.01 13.53
CA GLU A 276 -16.52 -25.77 13.97
C GLU A 276 -16.95 -26.84 12.93
N SER A 277 -16.89 -26.48 11.64
CA SER A 277 -17.18 -27.41 10.54
C SER A 277 -16.17 -28.56 10.47
N CYS A 278 -14.89 -28.31 10.74
CA CYS A 278 -13.86 -29.35 10.87
C CYS A 278 -14.10 -30.23 12.11
N ALA A 279 -14.44 -29.61 13.24
CA ALA A 279 -14.73 -30.34 14.47
C ALA A 279 -15.94 -31.30 14.32
N ALA A 280 -16.97 -30.88 13.58
CA ALA A 280 -18.12 -31.76 13.23
C ALA A 280 -17.69 -32.97 12.38
N ARG A 281 -16.55 -32.94 11.72
CA ARG A 281 -15.91 -34.03 10.97
C ARG A 281 -14.88 -34.83 11.80
N GLY A 282 -14.78 -34.52 13.09
CA GLY A 282 -13.86 -35.20 14.01
C GLY A 282 -12.41 -34.71 13.90
N PHE A 283 -12.17 -33.52 13.32
CA PHE A 283 -10.84 -32.96 13.14
C PHE A 283 -10.70 -31.63 13.88
N ALA A 284 -9.66 -31.51 14.71
CA ALA A 284 -9.32 -30.28 15.41
C ALA A 284 -8.34 -29.46 14.58
N VAL A 285 -8.67 -28.20 14.34
CA VAL A 285 -7.81 -27.22 13.66
C VAL A 285 -7.66 -25.97 14.52
N GLU A 286 -6.48 -25.39 14.55
CA GLU A 286 -6.20 -24.11 15.20
C GLU A 286 -6.64 -22.94 14.28
N VAL A 287 -7.27 -21.92 14.87
CA VAL A 287 -7.45 -20.61 14.20
C VAL A 287 -6.40 -19.65 14.70
N VAL A 288 -5.53 -19.22 13.82
CA VAL A 288 -4.53 -18.18 14.09
C VAL A 288 -5.22 -16.83 13.91
N SER A 289 -5.55 -16.18 15.01
CA SER A 289 -6.33 -14.93 15.01
C SER A 289 -6.13 -14.13 16.30
N GLY A 290 -6.46 -12.84 16.24
CA GLY A 290 -6.53 -11.95 17.38
C GLY A 290 -5.28 -11.09 17.57
N GLY A 291 -5.46 -9.79 17.60
CA GLY A 291 -4.39 -8.80 17.77
C GLY A 291 -3.36 -8.87 16.64
N SER A 292 -2.09 -9.17 17.00
CA SER A 292 -1.00 -9.30 16.03
C SER A 292 -0.98 -10.64 15.27
N ASP A 293 -1.91 -11.57 15.54
CA ASP A 293 -1.90 -12.92 14.97
C ASP A 293 -2.88 -13.06 13.79
N GLU A 294 -3.06 -11.98 13.02
CA GLU A 294 -3.84 -11.96 11.79
C GLU A 294 -2.94 -11.70 10.59
N LEU A 295 -3.29 -12.27 9.44
CA LEU A 295 -2.66 -11.93 8.17
C LEU A 295 -3.19 -10.58 7.67
N TYR A 296 -2.31 -9.77 7.15
CA TYR A 296 -2.69 -8.61 6.36
C TYR A 296 -2.83 -9.03 4.90
N SER A 297 -4.04 -8.99 4.36
CA SER A 297 -4.30 -9.30 2.95
C SER A 297 -4.54 -8.04 2.12
N ASP A 298 -5.59 -7.29 2.44
CA ASP A 298 -6.10 -6.17 1.64
C ASP A 298 -5.81 -4.79 2.23
N SER A 299 -5.09 -4.75 3.33
CA SER A 299 -4.67 -3.52 3.99
C SER A 299 -3.35 -3.72 4.72
N LEU A 300 -2.56 -2.66 4.85
CA LEU A 300 -1.49 -2.60 5.84
C LEU A 300 -2.07 -2.37 7.24
N ALA A 301 -1.25 -2.55 8.27
CA ALA A 301 -1.58 -2.15 9.64
C ALA A 301 -1.75 -0.63 9.75
N GLN A 302 -2.30 -0.19 10.88
CA GLN A 302 -2.36 1.23 11.21
C GLN A 302 -0.94 1.78 11.41
N LYS A 303 -0.74 3.04 11.05
CA LYS A 303 0.56 3.71 11.24
C LYS A 303 1.05 3.59 12.68
N GLY A 304 2.29 3.13 12.83
CA GLY A 304 2.95 2.90 14.12
C GLY A 304 2.79 1.49 14.67
N GLU A 305 2.03 0.61 14.01
CA GLU A 305 1.90 -0.80 14.35
C GLU A 305 2.81 -1.67 13.45
N ASP A 306 3.07 -2.91 13.88
CA ASP A 306 3.81 -3.88 13.06
C ASP A 306 3.01 -4.21 11.79
N GLY A 307 3.66 -4.10 10.62
CA GLY A 307 2.99 -4.26 9.34
C GLY A 307 2.44 -2.97 8.72
N ASP A 308 2.80 -1.79 9.22
CA ASP A 308 2.34 -0.49 8.70
C ASP A 308 3.04 -0.03 7.41
N THR A 309 4.03 -0.78 6.93
CA THR A 309 4.64 -0.64 5.60
C THR A 309 4.52 -1.93 4.81
N TYR A 310 4.64 -1.86 3.49
CA TYR A 310 4.59 -3.06 2.65
C TYR A 310 5.62 -4.11 3.08
N ILE A 311 6.87 -3.71 3.31
CA ILE A 311 7.94 -4.63 3.72
C ILE A 311 7.62 -5.27 5.06
N THR A 312 7.28 -4.50 6.07
CA THR A 312 6.98 -5.02 7.41
C THR A 312 5.71 -5.88 7.44
N MET A 313 4.72 -5.56 6.60
CA MET A 313 3.52 -6.37 6.42
C MET A 313 3.87 -7.75 5.87
N VAL A 314 4.67 -7.82 4.81
CA VAL A 314 5.08 -9.11 4.20
C VAL A 314 5.93 -9.92 5.18
N GLU A 315 6.88 -9.29 5.87
CA GLU A 315 7.68 -9.93 6.91
C GLU A 315 6.80 -10.51 8.03
N HIS A 316 5.82 -9.74 8.51
CA HIS A 316 4.84 -10.19 9.49
C HIS A 316 4.08 -11.44 9.00
N ASN A 317 3.49 -11.39 7.82
CA ASN A 317 2.74 -12.50 7.25
C ASN A 317 3.60 -13.76 7.12
N VAL A 318 4.81 -13.63 6.56
CA VAL A 318 5.71 -14.76 6.33
C VAL A 318 6.16 -15.40 7.65
N LYS A 319 6.49 -14.60 8.66
CA LYS A 319 6.84 -15.08 10.00
C LYS A 319 5.69 -15.82 10.65
N LEU A 320 4.47 -15.26 10.57
CA LEU A 320 3.27 -15.86 11.14
C LEU A 320 2.94 -17.19 10.45
N ILE A 321 2.95 -17.25 9.12
CA ILE A 321 2.74 -18.47 8.34
C ILE A 321 3.78 -19.53 8.71
N ALA A 322 5.07 -19.18 8.72
CA ALA A 322 6.14 -20.12 9.03
C ALA A 322 6.07 -20.63 10.48
N ALA A 323 5.64 -19.83 11.43
CA ALA A 323 5.51 -20.24 12.82
C ALA A 323 4.43 -21.33 13.04
N HIS A 324 3.35 -21.30 12.27
CA HIS A 324 2.20 -22.19 12.44
C HIS A 324 2.16 -23.36 11.44
N LEU A 325 2.94 -23.34 10.37
CA LEU A 325 2.99 -24.42 9.36
C LEU A 325 4.23 -25.33 9.49
N LYS A 326 5.12 -25.05 10.44
CA LYS A 326 6.31 -25.92 10.74
C LYS A 326 5.94 -27.20 11.47
#